data_9004093eaf6a5db782ae4222d6b5fce3
#
_entry.id   9004093eaf6a5db782ae4222d6b5fce3
#
_cell.length_a   1.000
_cell.length_b   1.000
_cell.length_c   1.000
_cell.angle_alpha   90.00
_cell.angle_beta   90.00
_cell.angle_gamma   90.00
#
_symmetry.space_group_name_H-M   'P 1'
#
loop_
_entity.id
_entity.type
_entity.pdbx_description
1 polymer ?
#
loop_
_entity_poly.entity_id
_entity_poly.type
_entity_poly.pdbx_seq_one_letter_code
_entity_poly.pdbx_strand_id
1 'polypeptide(L)'
;MLDTIHLTKDIKIHVDIQSFLMEFEWGRAKWTEDRLIAASPFRDDNHPSFFVNFNNDFAGTWGDSGTGESGNFIELVSRLYETDYETAFEMLKERYWTRPYEAPSISVKLGVKKEKSIFDIPVHNPSPYLLGRGISEETQQLYRTSEDEYKVCLPYINGMGLATALKYRRTDSKDFFYEAGNNHLKSMLFGYHAIYVMLPKTVVICEAEIDAMTAYEMGFVGISLGAANLIENQVELIKKVGLDNIIIGTDNDTKGNLAAEEIDQAFWKTHKLFRYEMPDGYDLNQYWQEFKKAPPIRKISEPKLLRRKLWWVQ
;
A
#
# COMPACT_ATOMS: atom_id res chain seq x y z
N MET A 1 -15.06 -20.16 -3.49
CA MET A 1 -15.37 -20.29 -2.02
C MET A 1 -14.06 -20.22 -1.27
N LEU A 2 -14.00 -19.66 -0.06
CA LEU A 2 -12.73 -19.61 0.69
C LEU A 2 -12.59 -20.88 1.52
N ASP A 3 -11.50 -21.60 1.29
CA ASP A 3 -11.09 -22.74 2.09
C ASP A 3 -10.35 -22.28 3.35
N THR A 4 -10.47 -23.06 4.44
CA THR A 4 -9.74 -22.78 5.68
C THR A 4 -8.56 -23.73 5.79
N ILE A 5 -7.35 -23.18 5.72
CA ILE A 5 -6.11 -23.94 5.88
C ILE A 5 -5.49 -23.63 7.24
N HIS A 6 -5.16 -24.67 7.99
CA HIS A 6 -4.45 -24.56 9.25
C HIS A 6 -2.94 -24.59 8.99
N LEU A 7 -2.28 -23.44 9.14
CA LEU A 7 -0.81 -23.38 9.07
C LEU A 7 -0.17 -23.91 10.36
N THR A 8 -0.77 -23.55 11.51
CA THR A 8 -0.44 -24.10 12.83
C THR A 8 -1.73 -24.29 13.65
N LYS A 9 -1.61 -24.73 14.92
CA LYS A 9 -2.76 -24.79 15.84
C LYS A 9 -3.42 -23.42 16.03
N ASP A 10 -2.63 -22.33 15.98
CA ASP A 10 -3.06 -20.97 16.28
C ASP A 10 -3.20 -20.08 15.05
N ILE A 11 -2.67 -20.53 13.90
CA ILE A 11 -2.68 -19.75 12.65
C ILE A 11 -3.54 -20.48 11.61
N LYS A 12 -4.63 -19.80 11.22
CA LYS A 12 -5.52 -20.23 10.13
C LYS A 12 -5.48 -19.15 9.05
N ILE A 13 -5.51 -19.59 7.81
CA ILE A 13 -5.66 -18.70 6.65
C ILE A 13 -6.94 -19.08 5.89
N HIS A 14 -7.52 -18.09 5.24
CA HIS A 14 -8.65 -18.28 4.34
C HIS A 14 -8.18 -18.01 2.92
N VAL A 15 -8.14 -19.03 2.09
CA VAL A 15 -7.61 -18.97 0.74
C VAL A 15 -8.60 -19.62 -0.24
N ASP A 16 -8.80 -18.98 -1.37
CA ASP A 16 -9.46 -19.63 -2.51
C ASP A 16 -8.40 -20.48 -3.22
N ILE A 17 -8.33 -21.76 -2.86
CA ILE A 17 -7.32 -22.69 -3.38
C ILE A 17 -7.47 -22.83 -4.90
N GLN A 18 -8.69 -22.89 -5.41
CA GLN A 18 -8.92 -22.98 -6.86
C GLN A 18 -8.33 -21.75 -7.58
N SER A 19 -8.62 -20.56 -7.11
CA SER A 19 -8.05 -19.33 -7.68
C SER A 19 -6.53 -19.29 -7.54
N PHE A 20 -5.97 -19.76 -6.41
CA PHE A 20 -4.53 -19.87 -6.22
C PHE A 20 -3.90 -20.82 -7.25
N LEU A 21 -4.49 -22.00 -7.45
CA LEU A 21 -3.98 -23.00 -8.40
C LEU A 21 -4.10 -22.53 -9.85
N MET A 22 -5.08 -21.69 -10.19
CA MET A 22 -5.22 -21.09 -11.52
C MET A 22 -4.09 -20.10 -11.86
N GLU A 23 -3.26 -19.74 -10.89
CA GLU A 23 -2.06 -18.93 -11.12
C GLU A 23 -0.93 -19.72 -11.82
N PHE A 24 -1.04 -21.03 -11.91
CA PHE A 24 -0.04 -21.95 -12.49
C PHE A 24 -0.58 -22.62 -13.76
N GLU A 25 0.32 -23.04 -14.64
CA GLU A 25 -0.01 -23.86 -15.80
C GLU A 25 -0.05 -25.34 -15.43
N TRP A 26 -1.14 -26.02 -15.75
CA TRP A 26 -1.34 -27.43 -15.45
C TRP A 26 -1.48 -28.25 -16.72
N GLY A 27 -0.61 -29.22 -16.91
CA GLY A 27 -0.69 -30.16 -18.00
C GLY A 27 -1.93 -31.05 -17.88
N ARG A 28 -2.76 -31.13 -18.96
CA ARG A 28 -3.95 -32.00 -19.00
C ARG A 28 -4.91 -31.80 -17.82
N ALA A 29 -5.10 -30.59 -17.39
CA ALA A 29 -5.91 -30.24 -16.25
C ALA A 29 -7.39 -30.55 -16.44
N LYS A 30 -7.99 -31.18 -15.44
CA LYS A 30 -9.43 -31.35 -15.30
C LYS A 30 -9.84 -30.73 -13.96
N TRP A 31 -10.64 -29.69 -14.03
CA TRP A 31 -11.20 -29.01 -12.88
C TRP A 31 -12.57 -29.58 -12.56
N THR A 32 -12.81 -29.94 -11.31
CA THR A 32 -14.13 -30.31 -10.79
C THR A 32 -14.54 -29.27 -9.74
N GLU A 33 -15.69 -29.41 -9.11
CA GLU A 33 -16.17 -28.52 -8.08
C GLU A 33 -15.26 -28.52 -6.83
N ASP A 34 -14.63 -29.65 -6.54
CA ASP A 34 -13.88 -29.90 -5.30
C ASP A 34 -12.41 -30.33 -5.51
N ARG A 35 -11.94 -30.42 -6.75
CA ARG A 35 -10.63 -30.98 -7.07
C ARG A 35 -10.06 -30.55 -8.42
N LEU A 36 -8.75 -30.28 -8.43
CA LEU A 36 -7.93 -30.30 -9.64
C LEU A 36 -7.36 -31.71 -9.84
N ILE A 37 -7.42 -32.24 -11.07
CA ILE A 37 -6.69 -33.41 -11.49
C ILE A 37 -5.86 -33.01 -12.71
N ALA A 38 -4.55 -33.30 -12.70
CA ALA A 38 -3.63 -32.89 -13.76
C ALA A 38 -2.48 -33.89 -13.94
N ALA A 39 -1.72 -33.74 -14.99
CA ALA A 39 -0.38 -34.32 -15.06
C ALA A 39 0.48 -33.71 -13.95
N SER A 40 1.41 -34.49 -13.37
CA SER A 40 2.26 -34.01 -12.28
C SER A 40 3.13 -32.83 -12.74
N PRO A 41 3.13 -31.70 -12.01
CA PRO A 41 4.01 -30.59 -12.34
C PRO A 41 5.45 -30.80 -11.90
N PHE A 42 5.74 -31.91 -11.17
CA PHE A 42 7.03 -32.17 -10.52
C PHE A 42 7.88 -33.18 -11.28
N ARG A 43 7.37 -33.74 -12.37
CA ARG A 43 8.07 -34.72 -13.22
C ARG A 43 7.48 -34.69 -14.63
N ASP A 44 8.20 -35.30 -15.56
CA ASP A 44 7.63 -35.57 -16.89
C ASP A 44 6.48 -36.58 -16.77
N ASP A 45 5.25 -36.11 -16.97
CA ASP A 45 4.04 -36.90 -16.80
C ASP A 45 3.06 -36.71 -17.98
N ASN A 46 2.69 -37.84 -18.55
CA ASN A 46 1.74 -37.87 -19.67
C ASN A 46 0.33 -38.33 -19.27
N HIS A 47 0.10 -38.62 -17.97
CA HIS A 47 -1.18 -39.10 -17.48
C HIS A 47 -1.61 -38.25 -16.27
N PRO A 48 -2.91 -37.87 -16.16
CA PRO A 48 -3.39 -37.14 -14.98
C PRO A 48 -3.35 -38.01 -13.73
N SER A 49 -2.24 -37.94 -13.01
CA SER A 49 -1.96 -38.70 -11.78
C SER A 49 -1.87 -37.83 -10.55
N PHE A 50 -1.77 -36.53 -10.73
CA PHE A 50 -1.67 -35.53 -9.67
C PHE A 50 -3.05 -34.93 -9.36
N PHE A 51 -3.33 -34.67 -8.07
CA PHE A 51 -4.56 -34.01 -7.66
C PHE A 51 -4.33 -33.03 -6.52
N VAL A 52 -5.18 -32.00 -6.42
CA VAL A 52 -5.28 -31.08 -5.30
C VAL A 52 -6.74 -30.91 -4.91
N ASN A 53 -7.07 -31.09 -3.65
CA ASN A 53 -8.43 -30.93 -3.13
C ASN A 53 -8.70 -29.46 -2.70
N PHE A 54 -9.92 -28.99 -2.96
CA PHE A 54 -10.43 -27.71 -2.51
C PHE A 54 -11.95 -27.79 -2.32
N ASN A 55 -12.54 -26.81 -1.62
CA ASN A 55 -13.99 -26.73 -1.34
C ASN A 55 -14.57 -27.98 -0.65
N ASN A 56 -13.77 -28.73 0.09
CA ASN A 56 -14.20 -29.89 0.86
C ASN A 56 -13.36 -30.07 2.14
N ASP A 57 -13.66 -31.10 2.94
CA ASP A 57 -12.98 -31.37 4.24
C ASP A 57 -11.47 -31.66 4.11
N PHE A 58 -11.01 -31.98 2.89
CA PHE A 58 -9.59 -32.24 2.58
C PHE A 58 -8.91 -31.09 1.84
N ALA A 59 -9.55 -29.91 1.83
CA ALA A 59 -9.03 -28.74 1.12
C ALA A 59 -7.56 -28.47 1.48
N GLY A 60 -6.73 -28.24 0.43
CA GLY A 60 -5.29 -28.02 0.57
C GLY A 60 -4.44 -29.30 0.61
N THR A 61 -5.04 -30.50 0.61
CA THR A 61 -4.26 -31.73 0.44
C THR A 61 -4.02 -32.01 -1.04
N TRP A 62 -2.85 -32.57 -1.32
CA TRP A 62 -2.48 -32.99 -2.66
C TRP A 62 -1.88 -34.39 -2.66
N GLY A 63 -1.84 -35.01 -3.82
CA GLY A 63 -1.15 -36.28 -4.01
C GLY A 63 -0.81 -36.53 -5.47
N ASP A 64 0.25 -37.33 -5.68
CA ASP A 64 0.68 -37.85 -6.99
C ASP A 64 0.66 -39.37 -6.94
N SER A 65 -0.33 -39.97 -7.59
CA SER A 65 -0.48 -41.45 -7.65
C SER A 65 0.68 -42.12 -8.41
N GLY A 66 1.44 -41.39 -9.24
CA GLY A 66 2.58 -41.92 -9.99
C GLY A 66 3.82 -42.09 -9.13
N THR A 67 4.01 -41.26 -8.10
CA THR A 67 5.15 -41.36 -7.14
C THR A 67 4.71 -41.91 -5.79
N GLY A 68 3.41 -41.88 -5.47
CA GLY A 68 2.90 -42.18 -4.14
C GLY A 68 3.08 -41.05 -3.11
N GLU A 69 3.58 -39.90 -3.54
CA GLU A 69 3.78 -38.72 -2.68
C GLU A 69 2.46 -38.01 -2.43
N SER A 70 2.33 -37.42 -1.27
CA SER A 70 1.19 -36.60 -0.87
C SER A 70 1.61 -35.62 0.21
N GLY A 71 0.82 -34.57 0.40
CA GLY A 71 1.12 -33.57 1.40
C GLY A 71 0.02 -32.55 1.65
N ASN A 72 0.37 -31.57 2.47
CA ASN A 72 -0.49 -30.44 2.81
C ASN A 72 -0.26 -29.26 1.85
N PHE A 73 -1.05 -28.20 2.06
CA PHE A 73 -1.00 -27.01 1.20
C PHE A 73 0.34 -26.27 1.25
N ILE A 74 1.00 -26.24 2.41
CA ILE A 74 2.31 -25.58 2.54
C ILE A 74 3.37 -26.35 1.75
N GLU A 75 3.36 -27.69 1.83
CA GLU A 75 4.26 -28.54 1.05
C GLU A 75 4.00 -28.43 -0.46
N LEU A 76 2.75 -28.28 -0.87
CA LEU A 76 2.42 -28.00 -2.26
C LEU A 76 3.04 -26.68 -2.71
N VAL A 77 2.84 -25.62 -1.92
CA VAL A 77 3.35 -24.26 -2.23
C VAL A 77 4.87 -24.28 -2.25
N SER A 78 5.54 -24.96 -1.31
CA SER A 78 6.99 -25.06 -1.29
C SER A 78 7.55 -25.69 -2.56
N ARG A 79 6.88 -26.73 -3.10
CA ARG A 79 7.27 -27.37 -4.34
C ARG A 79 6.97 -26.54 -5.58
N LEU A 80 5.78 -25.88 -5.63
CA LEU A 80 5.41 -25.04 -6.77
C LEU A 80 6.29 -23.81 -6.93
N TYR A 81 6.82 -23.29 -5.82
CA TYR A 81 7.73 -22.13 -5.80
C TYR A 81 9.22 -22.53 -5.68
N GLU A 82 9.53 -23.84 -5.69
CA GLU A 82 10.89 -24.36 -5.53
C GLU A 82 11.61 -23.77 -4.30
N THR A 83 10.90 -23.71 -3.18
CA THR A 83 11.40 -23.15 -1.91
C THR A 83 11.27 -24.16 -0.77
N ASP A 84 11.86 -23.87 0.39
CA ASP A 84 11.68 -24.70 1.59
C ASP A 84 10.31 -24.46 2.25
N TYR A 85 9.96 -25.38 3.18
CA TYR A 85 8.68 -25.35 3.89
C TYR A 85 8.47 -24.08 4.70
N GLU A 86 9.53 -23.58 5.38
CA GLU A 86 9.45 -22.40 6.23
C GLU A 86 9.18 -21.13 5.40
N THR A 87 9.87 -20.99 4.28
CA THR A 87 9.66 -19.91 3.34
C THR A 87 8.22 -19.94 2.77
N ALA A 88 7.75 -21.14 2.36
CA ALA A 88 6.38 -21.29 1.88
C ALA A 88 5.33 -20.95 2.96
N PHE A 89 5.60 -21.33 4.22
CA PHE A 89 4.77 -21.00 5.37
C PHE A 89 4.68 -19.48 5.57
N GLU A 90 5.79 -18.78 5.61
CA GLU A 90 5.78 -17.31 5.78
C GLU A 90 5.15 -16.60 4.57
N MET A 91 5.34 -17.08 3.34
CA MET A 91 4.66 -16.56 2.15
C MET A 91 3.12 -16.67 2.26
N LEU A 92 2.62 -17.84 2.67
CA LEU A 92 1.18 -18.04 2.85
C LEU A 92 0.63 -17.20 4.00
N LYS A 93 1.34 -17.11 5.08
CA LYS A 93 1.00 -16.28 6.22
C LYS A 93 0.98 -14.80 5.86
N GLU A 94 1.99 -14.29 5.19
CA GLU A 94 2.04 -12.90 4.74
C GLU A 94 0.90 -12.56 3.76
N ARG A 95 0.59 -13.50 2.86
CA ARG A 95 -0.42 -13.27 1.80
C ARG A 95 -1.86 -13.41 2.30
N TYR A 96 -2.13 -14.33 3.23
CA TYR A 96 -3.50 -14.73 3.58
C TYR A 96 -3.83 -14.66 5.07
N TRP A 97 -2.83 -14.53 5.97
CA TRP A 97 -3.11 -14.43 7.37
C TRP A 97 -3.55 -13.02 7.73
N THR A 98 -4.83 -12.86 7.90
CA THR A 98 -5.37 -11.72 8.64
C THR A 98 -5.30 -12.09 10.12
N ARG A 99 -4.55 -11.33 10.93
CA ARG A 99 -4.64 -11.46 12.39
C ARG A 99 -6.11 -11.53 12.76
N PRO A 100 -6.54 -12.52 13.57
CA PRO A 100 -7.89 -12.50 14.09
C PRO A 100 -8.11 -11.10 14.64
N TYR A 101 -9.16 -10.42 14.17
CA TYR A 101 -9.63 -9.24 14.85
C TYR A 101 -10.01 -9.73 16.23
N GLU A 102 -9.11 -9.61 17.19
CA GLU A 102 -9.50 -9.60 18.58
C GLU A 102 -10.41 -8.39 18.71
N ALA A 103 -11.71 -8.64 18.62
CA ALA A 103 -12.68 -7.66 19.04
C ALA A 103 -12.18 -7.23 20.43
N PRO A 104 -11.78 -5.96 20.60
CA PRO A 104 -11.31 -5.54 21.90
C PRO A 104 -12.40 -5.97 22.86
N SER A 105 -12.07 -6.85 23.81
CA SER A 105 -12.98 -7.16 24.89
C SER A 105 -13.34 -5.81 25.48
N ILE A 106 -14.56 -5.35 25.22
CA ILE A 106 -15.05 -4.09 25.76
C ILE A 106 -15.28 -4.36 27.25
N SER A 107 -14.20 -4.47 27.99
CA SER A 107 -14.21 -4.07 29.37
C SER A 107 -14.31 -2.55 29.31
N VAL A 108 -15.52 -2.02 29.47
CA VAL A 108 -15.74 -0.59 29.72
C VAL A 108 -15.16 -0.33 31.10
N LYS A 109 -13.84 -0.35 31.21
CA LYS A 109 -13.15 0.49 32.16
C LYS A 109 -13.29 1.88 31.56
N LEU A 110 -14.18 2.69 32.12
CA LEU A 110 -14.18 4.14 32.02
C LEU A 110 -12.86 4.67 32.63
N GLY A 111 -11.73 4.19 32.13
CA GLY A 111 -10.46 4.85 32.24
C GLY A 111 -10.45 5.81 31.08
N VAL A 112 -10.48 7.10 31.38
CA VAL A 112 -10.13 8.15 30.42
C VAL A 112 -8.85 7.68 29.72
N LYS A 113 -8.97 7.10 28.51
CA LYS A 113 -7.80 6.97 27.63
C LYS A 113 -7.27 8.39 27.55
N LYS A 114 -6.04 8.61 28.02
CA LYS A 114 -5.34 9.83 27.67
C LYS A 114 -5.43 9.92 26.16
N GLU A 115 -6.29 10.81 25.68
CA GLU A 115 -6.37 11.10 24.25
C GLU A 115 -4.96 11.43 23.82
N LYS A 116 -4.51 10.83 22.72
CA LYS A 116 -3.23 11.13 22.12
C LYS A 116 -3.20 12.65 21.95
N SER A 117 -2.13 13.28 22.40
CA SER A 117 -2.00 14.72 22.38
C SER A 117 -2.45 15.29 21.03
N ILE A 118 -3.51 16.05 21.07
CA ILE A 118 -3.97 16.87 19.95
C ILE A 118 -3.16 18.14 20.03
N PHE A 119 -2.55 18.53 18.93
CA PHE A 119 -1.75 19.75 18.86
C PHE A 119 -2.62 20.91 18.40
N ASP A 120 -2.39 22.09 18.97
CA ASP A 120 -2.95 23.32 18.43
C ASP A 120 -2.27 23.64 17.08
N ILE A 121 -3.07 23.84 16.05
CA ILE A 121 -2.57 24.27 14.74
C ILE A 121 -2.22 25.75 14.87
N PRO A 122 -1.00 26.18 14.53
CA PRO A 122 -0.65 27.60 14.53
C PRO A 122 -1.62 28.40 13.67
N VAL A 123 -1.89 29.64 14.08
CA VAL A 123 -2.67 30.58 13.26
C VAL A 123 -1.99 30.72 11.90
N HIS A 124 -2.79 30.65 10.84
CA HIS A 124 -2.24 30.74 9.48
C HIS A 124 -1.46 32.06 9.30
N ASN A 125 -0.20 31.91 8.94
CA ASN A 125 0.69 32.97 8.52
C ASN A 125 1.33 32.53 7.21
N PRO A 126 1.05 33.21 6.07
CA PRO A 126 1.57 32.77 4.77
C PRO A 126 3.07 32.62 4.77
N SER A 127 3.56 31.55 4.19
CA SER A 127 4.99 31.25 4.12
C SER A 127 5.60 31.83 2.84
N PRO A 128 6.49 32.84 2.94
CA PRO A 128 7.28 33.30 1.80
C PRO A 128 8.13 32.19 1.18
N TYR A 129 8.62 31.26 2.02
CA TYR A 129 9.35 30.10 1.54
C TYR A 129 8.50 29.21 0.63
N LEU A 130 7.27 28.89 1.02
CA LEU A 130 6.35 28.10 0.20
C LEU A 130 5.91 28.86 -1.06
N LEU A 131 5.66 30.17 -0.96
CA LEU A 131 5.39 31.02 -2.13
C LEU A 131 6.54 30.97 -3.14
N GLY A 132 7.79 31.04 -2.66
CA GLY A 132 8.99 30.88 -3.50
C GLY A 132 9.10 29.50 -4.15
N ARG A 133 8.48 28.51 -3.57
CA ARG A 133 8.35 27.14 -4.13
C ARG A 133 7.18 26.98 -5.09
N GLY A 134 6.43 28.05 -5.34
CA GLY A 134 5.26 28.03 -6.22
C GLY A 134 4.00 27.48 -5.59
N ILE A 135 3.92 27.47 -4.27
CA ILE A 135 2.74 27.06 -3.49
C ILE A 135 1.96 28.31 -3.11
N SER A 136 0.77 28.48 -3.65
CA SER A 136 -0.08 29.63 -3.43
C SER A 136 -0.56 29.76 -1.98
N GLU A 137 -0.99 30.95 -1.58
CA GLU A 137 -1.57 31.17 -0.26
C GLU A 137 -2.87 30.36 -0.06
N GLU A 138 -3.67 30.17 -1.12
CA GLU A 138 -4.85 29.31 -1.09
C GLU A 138 -4.51 27.86 -0.73
N THR A 139 -3.47 27.31 -1.35
CA THR A 139 -2.95 25.97 -1.02
C THR A 139 -2.46 25.91 0.40
N GLN A 140 -1.71 26.92 0.85
CA GLN A 140 -1.22 26.98 2.21
C GLN A 140 -2.37 27.02 3.23
N GLN A 141 -3.43 27.74 2.95
CA GLN A 141 -4.65 27.77 3.78
C GLN A 141 -5.36 26.42 3.82
N LEU A 142 -5.52 25.75 2.69
CA LEU A 142 -6.13 24.40 2.63
C LEU A 142 -5.35 23.42 3.48
N TYR A 143 -4.02 23.41 3.37
CA TYR A 143 -3.16 22.50 4.13
C TYR A 143 -2.84 23.01 5.54
N ARG A 144 -3.36 24.18 5.92
CA ARG A 144 -3.21 24.81 7.23
C ARG A 144 -1.75 25.00 7.65
N THR A 145 -0.88 25.30 6.70
CA THR A 145 0.52 25.60 6.97
C THR A 145 0.68 27.00 7.54
N SER A 146 1.76 27.21 8.26
CA SER A 146 2.09 28.53 8.81
C SER A 146 3.60 28.67 8.89
N GLU A 147 4.14 29.84 8.60
CA GLU A 147 5.58 30.14 8.79
C GLU A 147 5.77 31.05 9.99
N ASP A 148 6.72 30.71 10.83
CA ASP A 148 7.16 31.49 11.96
C ASP A 148 8.69 31.55 11.95
N GLU A 149 9.25 32.76 11.96
CA GLU A 149 10.68 33.04 11.84
C GLU A 149 11.32 32.34 10.63
N TYR A 150 11.97 31.18 10.87
CA TYR A 150 12.73 30.41 9.88
C TYR A 150 12.21 28.98 9.73
N LYS A 151 10.98 28.73 10.17
CA LYS A 151 10.38 27.39 10.09
C LYS A 151 8.95 27.43 9.57
N VAL A 152 8.63 26.49 8.70
CA VAL A 152 7.27 26.22 8.22
C VAL A 152 6.70 25.08 9.03
N CYS A 153 5.53 25.27 9.63
CA CYS A 153 4.73 24.24 10.26
C CYS A 153 3.92 23.49 9.20
N LEU A 154 4.06 22.18 9.17
CA LEU A 154 3.36 21.25 8.30
C LEU A 154 2.52 20.30 9.18
N PRO A 155 1.24 20.66 9.47
CA PRO A 155 0.43 19.91 10.41
C PRO A 155 -0.14 18.64 9.75
N TYR A 156 -0.06 17.51 10.44
CA TYR A 156 -0.73 16.27 10.07
C TYR A 156 -2.09 16.24 10.74
N ILE A 157 -3.13 16.44 9.94
CA ILE A 157 -4.51 16.62 10.40
C ILE A 157 -5.34 15.41 9.98
N ASN A 158 -6.05 14.83 10.94
CA ASN A 158 -6.92 13.68 10.69
C ASN A 158 -8.25 14.08 10.00
N GLY A 159 -9.08 13.08 9.66
CA GLY A 159 -10.38 13.31 9.01
C GLY A 159 -11.41 14.08 9.87
N MET A 160 -11.16 14.26 11.17
CA MET A 160 -11.99 15.09 12.06
C MET A 160 -11.49 16.54 12.16
N GLY A 161 -10.43 16.89 11.44
CA GLY A 161 -9.86 18.24 11.44
C GLY A 161 -8.91 18.52 12.62
N LEU A 162 -8.49 17.48 13.37
CA LEU A 162 -7.62 17.60 14.54
C LEU A 162 -6.17 17.33 14.13
N ALA A 163 -5.25 18.21 14.52
CA ALA A 163 -3.82 17.99 14.31
C ALA A 163 -3.32 16.92 15.30
N THR A 164 -2.78 15.85 14.76
CA THR A 164 -2.28 14.72 15.51
C THR A 164 -0.76 14.65 15.50
N ALA A 165 -0.12 15.45 14.66
CA ALA A 165 1.33 15.69 14.64
C ALA A 165 1.64 17.03 13.98
N LEU A 166 2.75 17.64 14.38
CA LEU A 166 3.33 18.83 13.75
C LEU A 166 4.75 18.52 13.30
N LYS A 167 5.03 18.74 12.03
CA LYS A 167 6.35 18.68 11.43
C LYS A 167 6.77 20.10 11.08
N TYR A 168 8.00 20.44 11.36
CA TYR A 168 8.56 21.74 11.04
C TYR A 168 9.69 21.57 10.04
N ARG A 169 9.65 22.34 8.97
CA ARG A 169 10.73 22.44 8.01
C ARG A 169 11.43 23.78 8.17
N ARG A 170 12.76 23.76 8.23
CA ARG A 170 13.55 24.99 8.20
C ARG A 170 13.50 25.61 6.80
N THR A 171 13.47 26.94 6.78
CA THR A 171 13.48 27.71 5.51
C THR A 171 14.90 28.04 5.06
N ASP A 172 15.87 28.00 5.97
CA ASP A 172 17.30 28.30 5.75
C ASP A 172 18.15 27.02 5.48
N SER A 173 17.59 25.83 5.68
CA SER A 173 18.26 24.56 5.41
C SER A 173 17.28 23.50 4.91
N LYS A 174 17.80 22.29 4.61
CA LYS A 174 16.95 21.15 4.27
C LYS A 174 16.45 20.36 5.49
N ASP A 175 16.75 20.82 6.70
CA ASP A 175 16.42 20.12 7.93
C ASP A 175 14.94 20.23 8.26
N PHE A 176 14.45 19.23 8.94
CA PHE A 176 13.12 19.20 9.51
C PHE A 176 13.18 18.58 10.94
N PHE A 177 12.25 18.95 11.76
CA PHE A 177 12.09 18.40 13.10
C PHE A 177 10.61 18.27 13.44
N TYR A 178 10.33 17.60 14.53
CA TYR A 178 8.98 17.30 14.95
C TYR A 178 8.68 17.87 16.32
N GLU A 179 7.43 18.25 16.55
CA GLU A 179 6.98 18.62 17.89
C GLU A 179 7.10 17.42 18.84
N ALA A 180 7.41 17.66 20.10
CA ALA A 180 7.51 16.61 21.10
C ALA A 180 6.17 15.87 21.27
N GLY A 181 6.19 14.55 21.39
CA GLY A 181 4.98 13.74 21.52
C GLY A 181 4.42 13.16 20.21
N ASN A 182 5.05 13.43 19.08
CA ASN A 182 4.68 12.91 17.75
C ASN A 182 5.02 11.41 17.58
N ASN A 183 4.51 10.55 18.43
CA ASN A 183 4.90 9.12 18.43
C ASN A 183 4.40 8.30 17.22
N HIS A 184 3.56 8.86 16.35
CA HIS A 184 2.88 8.11 15.28
C HIS A 184 2.88 8.79 13.91
N LEU A 185 3.76 9.73 13.67
CA LEU A 185 3.80 10.48 12.42
C LEU A 185 3.90 9.56 11.18
N LYS A 186 4.72 8.51 11.27
CA LYS A 186 4.87 7.55 10.17
C LYS A 186 3.59 6.81 9.78
N SER A 187 2.59 6.75 10.66
CA SER A 187 1.31 6.09 10.39
C SER A 187 0.24 7.05 9.84
N MET A 188 0.58 8.28 9.59
CA MET A 188 -0.33 9.33 9.16
C MET A 188 -0.02 9.78 7.74
N LEU A 189 -0.95 10.53 7.15
CA LEU A 189 -0.80 11.14 5.83
C LEU A 189 -0.89 12.65 5.99
N PHE A 190 0.10 13.37 5.46
CA PHE A 190 -0.04 14.81 5.31
C PHE A 190 -1.11 15.12 4.25
N GLY A 191 -1.90 16.14 4.47
CA GLY A 191 -3.00 16.51 3.55
C GLY A 191 -4.25 15.61 3.64
N TYR A 192 -4.30 14.64 4.58
CA TYR A 192 -5.44 13.73 4.70
C TYR A 192 -6.77 14.45 4.93
N HIS A 193 -6.78 15.52 5.73
CA HIS A 193 -7.97 16.34 5.97
C HIS A 193 -8.48 17.04 4.70
N ALA A 194 -7.61 17.38 3.76
CA ALA A 194 -7.99 18.03 2.52
C ALA A 194 -8.93 17.13 1.68
N ILE A 195 -8.82 15.80 1.81
CA ILE A 195 -9.75 14.85 1.19
C ILE A 195 -11.18 15.07 1.70
N TYR A 196 -11.34 15.31 3.00
CA TYR A 196 -12.67 15.53 3.61
C TYR A 196 -13.24 16.93 3.34
N VAL A 197 -12.36 17.90 3.09
CA VAL A 197 -12.78 19.28 2.72
C VAL A 197 -13.20 19.34 1.26
N MET A 198 -12.40 18.73 0.36
CA MET A 198 -12.56 18.85 -1.09
C MET A 198 -13.37 17.71 -1.71
N LEU A 199 -13.56 16.59 -1.02
CA LEU A 199 -14.26 15.37 -1.48
C LEU A 199 -13.84 14.92 -2.89
N PRO A 200 -12.54 14.81 -3.19
CA PRO A 200 -12.07 14.48 -4.52
C PRO A 200 -12.35 13.01 -4.85
N LYS A 201 -12.47 12.71 -6.15
CA LYS A 201 -12.47 11.33 -6.66
C LYS A 201 -11.08 10.84 -7.03
N THR A 202 -10.13 11.74 -7.12
CA THR A 202 -8.74 11.48 -7.50
C THR A 202 -7.81 12.21 -6.56
N VAL A 203 -6.81 11.50 -6.03
CA VAL A 203 -5.73 12.09 -5.24
C VAL A 203 -4.37 11.78 -5.85
N VAL A 204 -3.39 12.63 -5.53
CA VAL A 204 -1.98 12.38 -5.83
C VAL A 204 -1.30 11.90 -4.56
N ILE A 205 -0.58 10.78 -4.60
CA ILE A 205 0.25 10.29 -3.50
C ILE A 205 1.70 10.67 -3.77
N CYS A 206 2.29 11.46 -2.87
CA CYS A 206 3.66 11.96 -2.94
C CYS A 206 4.49 11.47 -1.76
N GLU A 207 5.82 11.59 -1.85
CA GLU A 207 6.72 11.28 -0.73
C GLU A 207 6.77 12.43 0.28
N ALA A 208 6.93 13.67 -0.19
CA ALA A 208 7.10 14.84 0.64
C ALA A 208 5.86 15.76 0.67
N GLU A 209 5.77 16.56 1.72
CA GLU A 209 4.63 17.45 1.98
C GLU A 209 4.54 18.58 0.95
N ILE A 210 5.68 19.09 0.48
CA ILE A 210 5.70 20.15 -0.54
C ILE A 210 5.17 19.62 -1.87
N ASP A 211 5.49 18.38 -2.23
CA ASP A 211 4.98 17.74 -3.43
C ASP A 211 3.47 17.51 -3.37
N ALA A 212 2.95 17.15 -2.19
CA ALA A 212 1.50 17.03 -1.98
C ALA A 212 0.79 18.40 -2.17
N MET A 213 1.36 19.48 -1.66
CA MET A 213 0.84 20.84 -1.90
C MET A 213 0.98 21.23 -3.37
N THR A 214 2.10 20.87 -4.02
CA THR A 214 2.31 21.11 -5.46
C THR A 214 1.27 20.39 -6.32
N ALA A 215 0.86 19.17 -5.94
CA ALA A 215 -0.21 18.48 -6.63
C ALA A 215 -1.53 19.28 -6.61
N TYR A 216 -1.79 20.04 -5.53
CA TYR A 216 -2.97 20.91 -5.47
C TYR A 216 -2.87 22.11 -6.42
N GLU A 217 -1.68 22.70 -6.59
CA GLU A 217 -1.45 23.72 -7.63
C GLU A 217 -1.72 23.17 -9.05
N MET A 218 -1.59 21.86 -9.22
CA MET A 218 -1.88 21.16 -10.48
C MET A 218 -3.35 20.73 -10.62
N GLY A 219 -4.22 21.08 -9.64
CA GLY A 219 -5.65 20.79 -9.65
C GLY A 219 -6.07 19.46 -9.03
N PHE A 220 -5.18 18.79 -8.28
CA PHE A 220 -5.49 17.54 -7.58
C PHE A 220 -5.16 17.63 -6.10
N VAL A 221 -6.02 17.13 -5.24
CA VAL A 221 -5.66 17.00 -3.82
C VAL A 221 -4.47 16.05 -3.70
N GLY A 222 -3.36 16.56 -3.15
CA GLY A 222 -2.18 15.77 -2.85
C GLY A 222 -2.17 15.30 -1.40
N ILE A 223 -1.65 14.11 -1.18
CA ILE A 223 -1.34 13.58 0.16
C ILE A 223 0.10 13.09 0.14
N SER A 224 0.78 13.21 1.28
CA SER A 224 2.16 12.73 1.40
C SER A 224 2.28 11.61 2.42
N LEU A 225 3.14 10.64 2.09
CA LEU A 225 3.51 9.54 2.99
C LEU A 225 4.40 10.05 4.13
N GLY A 226 5.07 11.20 3.96
CA GLY A 226 6.03 11.76 4.92
C GLY A 226 7.30 10.91 5.10
N ALA A 227 7.45 9.86 4.31
CA ALA A 227 8.56 8.93 4.28
C ALA A 227 8.64 8.24 2.91
N ALA A 228 9.77 7.55 2.66
CA ALA A 228 9.99 6.83 1.39
C ALA A 228 9.18 5.54 1.22
N ASN A 229 8.53 5.04 2.27
CA ASN A 229 7.84 3.75 2.26
C ASN A 229 6.37 3.92 2.65
N LEU A 230 5.49 3.21 1.95
CA LEU A 230 4.08 3.08 2.27
C LEU A 230 3.92 2.03 3.39
N ILE A 231 3.15 2.35 4.43
CA ILE A 231 2.87 1.43 5.53
C ILE A 231 1.39 1.07 5.62
N GLU A 232 1.09 -0.07 6.25
CA GLU A 232 -0.25 -0.64 6.32
C GLU A 232 -1.32 0.35 6.83
N ASN A 233 -1.03 1.11 7.89
CA ASN A 233 -1.96 2.11 8.41
C ASN A 233 -2.30 3.20 7.39
N GLN A 234 -1.36 3.62 6.56
CA GLN A 234 -1.59 4.60 5.50
C GLN A 234 -2.45 4.00 4.38
N VAL A 235 -2.22 2.75 4.03
CA VAL A 235 -3.08 2.01 3.08
C VAL A 235 -4.53 1.96 3.57
N GLU A 236 -4.73 1.63 4.85
CA GLU A 236 -6.05 1.60 5.46
C GLU A 236 -6.74 2.97 5.49
N LEU A 237 -6.00 4.06 5.74
CA LEU A 237 -6.53 5.41 5.69
C LEU A 237 -7.02 5.76 4.28
N ILE A 238 -6.24 5.43 3.24
CA ILE A 238 -6.60 5.71 1.84
C ILE A 238 -7.80 4.86 1.40
N LYS A 239 -7.87 3.59 1.79
CA LYS A 239 -9.01 2.71 1.46
C LYS A 239 -10.33 3.14 2.12
N LYS A 240 -10.28 3.85 3.26
CA LYS A 240 -11.47 4.34 3.97
C LYS A 240 -12.15 5.52 3.30
N VAL A 241 -11.46 6.24 2.43
CA VAL A 241 -12.01 7.38 1.71
C VAL A 241 -12.46 6.94 0.32
N GLY A 242 -13.58 7.45 -0.15
CA GLY A 242 -14.25 7.00 -1.39
C GLY A 242 -13.59 7.50 -2.68
N LEU A 243 -12.32 7.13 -2.89
CA LEU A 243 -11.54 7.50 -4.07
C LEU A 243 -11.77 6.49 -5.21
N ASP A 244 -11.83 7.00 -6.43
CA ASP A 244 -11.90 6.18 -7.63
C ASP A 244 -10.51 5.98 -8.26
N ASN A 245 -9.67 7.01 -8.17
CA ASN A 245 -8.37 7.05 -8.85
C ASN A 245 -7.25 7.51 -7.90
N ILE A 246 -6.06 6.99 -8.13
CA ILE A 246 -4.83 7.43 -7.49
C ILE A 246 -3.82 7.77 -8.59
N ILE A 247 -3.21 8.93 -8.48
CA ILE A 247 -2.05 9.33 -9.28
C ILE A 247 -0.81 9.16 -8.40
N ILE A 248 0.14 8.39 -8.85
CA ILE A 248 1.43 8.22 -8.18
C ILE A 248 2.32 9.40 -8.59
N GLY A 249 2.66 10.24 -7.62
CA GLY A 249 3.49 11.43 -7.75
C GLY A 249 4.77 11.34 -6.93
N THR A 250 5.34 10.14 -6.79
CA THR A 250 6.65 9.93 -6.13
C THR A 250 7.78 10.39 -7.04
N ASP A 251 8.94 10.69 -6.45
CA ASP A 251 10.12 11.14 -7.13
C ASP A 251 10.53 10.17 -8.27
N ASN A 252 11.10 10.69 -9.35
CA ASN A 252 11.58 9.83 -10.40
C ASN A 252 13.06 9.45 -10.18
N ASP A 253 13.32 8.83 -9.03
CA ASP A 253 14.61 8.24 -8.67
C ASP A 253 14.43 6.78 -8.22
N THR A 254 15.51 6.14 -7.79
CA THR A 254 15.47 4.72 -7.36
C THR A 254 14.51 4.49 -6.18
N LYS A 255 14.49 5.41 -5.19
CA LYS A 255 13.63 5.28 -4.00
C LYS A 255 12.17 5.55 -4.34
N GLY A 256 11.91 6.62 -5.08
CA GLY A 256 10.56 6.96 -5.52
C GLY A 256 9.95 5.93 -6.46
N ASN A 257 10.77 5.23 -7.25
CA ASN A 257 10.32 4.12 -8.07
C ASN A 257 9.92 2.90 -7.21
N LEU A 258 10.64 2.62 -6.11
CA LEU A 258 10.23 1.57 -5.15
C LEU A 258 8.92 1.95 -4.43
N ALA A 259 8.80 3.19 -3.95
CA ALA A 259 7.55 3.67 -3.36
C ALA A 259 6.37 3.58 -4.35
N ALA A 260 6.60 3.90 -5.63
CA ALA A 260 5.60 3.75 -6.67
C ALA A 260 5.15 2.29 -6.85
N GLU A 261 6.08 1.34 -6.79
CA GLU A 261 5.75 -0.10 -6.85
C GLU A 261 4.94 -0.55 -5.63
N GLU A 262 5.25 -0.06 -4.43
CA GLU A 262 4.48 -0.35 -3.21
C GLU A 262 3.05 0.19 -3.30
N ILE A 263 2.86 1.43 -3.80
CA ILE A 263 1.55 2.04 -4.02
C ILE A 263 0.76 1.22 -5.06
N ASP A 264 1.41 0.84 -6.17
CA ASP A 264 0.78 0.01 -7.20
C ASP A 264 0.31 -1.32 -6.60
N GLN A 265 1.16 -2.03 -5.86
CA GLN A 265 0.81 -3.30 -5.22
C GLN A 265 -0.34 -3.17 -4.21
N ALA A 266 -0.39 -2.06 -3.45
CA ALA A 266 -1.40 -1.86 -2.43
C ALA A 266 -2.80 -1.55 -3.00
N PHE A 267 -2.89 -0.89 -4.17
CA PHE A 267 -4.15 -0.29 -4.63
C PHE A 267 -4.64 -0.79 -6.00
N TRP A 268 -3.86 -1.54 -6.78
CA TRP A 268 -4.24 -1.95 -8.13
C TRP A 268 -5.58 -2.70 -8.25
N LYS A 269 -5.98 -3.44 -7.20
CA LYS A 269 -7.25 -4.18 -7.17
C LYS A 269 -8.46 -3.29 -6.84
N THR A 270 -8.22 -2.13 -6.24
CA THR A 270 -9.29 -1.31 -5.64
C THR A 270 -9.45 0.06 -6.30
N HIS A 271 -8.41 0.58 -6.95
CA HIS A 271 -8.39 1.91 -7.56
C HIS A 271 -7.85 1.86 -8.98
N LYS A 272 -8.24 2.83 -9.81
CA LYS A 272 -7.56 3.06 -11.09
C LYS A 272 -6.28 3.83 -10.81
N LEU A 273 -5.16 3.29 -11.27
CA LEU A 273 -3.84 3.85 -11.00
C LEU A 273 -3.28 4.58 -12.21
N PHE A 274 -2.67 5.70 -11.91
CA PHE A 274 -1.97 6.56 -12.86
C PHE A 274 -0.63 6.96 -12.26
N ARG A 275 0.30 7.41 -13.10
CA ARG A 275 1.59 7.93 -12.66
C ARG A 275 1.95 9.18 -13.45
N TYR A 276 2.54 10.17 -12.77
CA TYR A 276 3.20 11.28 -13.44
C TYR A 276 4.48 10.81 -14.13
N GLU A 277 4.70 11.28 -15.36
CA GLU A 277 5.93 11.04 -16.14
C GLU A 277 6.83 12.25 -15.99
N MET A 278 7.81 12.15 -15.11
CA MET A 278 8.80 13.20 -14.85
C MET A 278 10.17 12.79 -15.38
N PRO A 279 11.06 13.74 -15.71
CA PRO A 279 12.47 13.45 -16.02
C PRO A 279 13.16 12.76 -14.85
N ASP A 280 14.23 12.03 -15.13
CA ASP A 280 15.00 11.33 -14.10
C ASP A 280 15.54 12.29 -13.04
N GLY A 281 15.39 11.93 -11.78
CA GLY A 281 15.85 12.69 -10.63
C GLY A 281 14.98 13.88 -10.23
N TYR A 282 13.82 14.10 -10.90
CA TYR A 282 12.90 15.17 -10.52
C TYR A 282 11.93 14.72 -9.42
N ASP A 283 11.70 15.62 -8.44
CA ASP A 283 10.51 15.63 -7.61
C ASP A 283 9.39 16.46 -8.28
N LEU A 284 8.16 16.36 -7.75
CA LEU A 284 7.00 17.02 -8.35
C LEU A 284 7.10 18.55 -8.27
N ASN A 285 7.65 19.07 -7.17
CA ASN A 285 7.81 20.50 -6.97
C ASN A 285 8.89 21.09 -7.89
N GLN A 286 10.01 20.41 -8.09
CA GLN A 286 11.02 20.81 -9.07
C GLN A 286 10.43 20.91 -10.47
N TYR A 287 9.66 19.91 -10.87
CA TYR A 287 8.99 19.92 -12.18
C TYR A 287 8.05 21.11 -12.32
N TRP A 288 7.23 21.38 -11.29
CA TRP A 288 6.31 22.51 -11.26
C TRP A 288 7.04 23.86 -11.35
N GLN A 289 8.12 24.02 -10.60
CA GLN A 289 8.90 25.26 -10.61
C GLN A 289 9.51 25.56 -11.99
N GLU A 290 9.98 24.54 -12.70
CA GLU A 290 10.62 24.67 -13.99
C GLU A 290 9.62 24.84 -15.13
N PHE A 291 8.60 23.95 -15.21
CA PHE A 291 7.72 23.89 -16.38
C PHE A 291 6.40 24.62 -16.20
N LYS A 292 6.02 25.01 -14.98
CA LYS A 292 4.74 25.68 -14.64
C LYS A 292 3.49 24.98 -15.19
N LYS A 293 3.54 23.67 -15.29
CA LYS A 293 2.46 22.79 -15.75
C LYS A 293 2.60 21.41 -15.09
N ALA A 294 1.49 20.67 -15.03
CA ALA A 294 1.53 19.30 -14.54
C ALA A 294 2.32 18.39 -15.51
N PRO A 295 3.07 17.39 -14.98
CA PRO A 295 3.67 16.37 -15.83
C PRO A 295 2.60 15.57 -16.59
N PRO A 296 2.94 14.96 -17.74
CA PRO A 296 2.05 14.01 -18.39
C PRO A 296 1.65 12.89 -17.44
N ILE A 297 0.39 12.43 -17.58
CA ILE A 297 -0.15 11.35 -16.77
C ILE A 297 -0.25 10.09 -17.63
N ARG A 298 0.38 9.00 -17.16
CA ARG A 298 0.26 7.68 -17.78
C ARG A 298 -0.62 6.79 -16.91
N LYS A 299 -1.61 6.14 -17.52
CA LYS A 299 -2.38 5.08 -16.85
C LYS A 299 -1.47 3.87 -16.63
N ILE A 300 -1.46 3.35 -15.42
CA ILE A 300 -0.82 2.08 -15.10
C ILE A 300 -1.80 0.98 -15.53
N SER A 301 -1.47 0.29 -16.62
CA SER A 301 -2.22 -0.87 -17.08
C SER A 301 -1.69 -2.10 -16.38
N GLU A 302 -2.54 -2.83 -15.69
CA GLU A 302 -2.32 -4.09 -14.99
C GLU A 302 -0.91 -4.34 -14.38
N PRO A 303 -0.81 -4.78 -13.13
CA PRO A 303 0.45 -4.79 -12.42
C PRO A 303 1.49 -5.66 -13.11
N LYS A 304 2.73 -5.18 -13.12
CA LYS A 304 3.93 -5.94 -13.51
C LYS A 304 4.15 -7.24 -12.69
N LEU A 305 3.25 -7.57 -11.77
CA LEU A 305 3.27 -8.82 -11.00
C LEU A 305 3.29 -10.08 -11.87
N LEU A 306 2.65 -10.04 -13.04
CA LEU A 306 2.79 -11.11 -14.04
C LEU A 306 4.21 -11.18 -14.66
N ARG A 307 4.96 -10.08 -14.64
CA ARG A 307 6.36 -10.08 -15.12
C ARG A 307 7.36 -10.56 -14.07
N ARG A 308 7.08 -10.46 -12.77
CA ARG A 308 7.95 -11.05 -11.73
C ARG A 308 7.88 -12.58 -11.71
N LYS A 309 6.76 -13.20 -12.13
CA LYS A 309 6.68 -14.66 -12.32
C LYS A 309 7.69 -15.21 -13.34
N LEU A 310 8.18 -14.37 -14.26
CA LEU A 310 9.16 -14.77 -15.29
C LEU A 310 10.62 -14.59 -14.85
N TRP A 311 10.89 -13.95 -13.71
CA TRP A 311 12.26 -13.73 -13.25
C TRP A 311 12.78 -14.82 -12.29
N TRP A 312 11.92 -15.76 -11.89
CA TRP A 312 12.30 -16.92 -11.08
C TRP A 312 12.46 -18.20 -11.90
N VAL A 313 12.38 -18.09 -13.22
CA VAL A 313 12.61 -19.19 -14.18
C VAL A 313 13.74 -18.80 -15.12
N GLN A 314 14.92 -18.52 -14.55
CA GLN A 314 16.22 -18.58 -15.25
C GLN A 314 17.29 -19.01 -14.27
#